data_61c5f9773832951077d536de62bd4109
#
_entry.id   61c5f9773832951077d536de62bd4109
#
_cell.length_a   1.000
_cell.length_b   1.000
_cell.length_c   1.000
_cell.angle_alpha   90.00
_cell.angle_beta   90.00
_cell.angle_gamma   90.00
#
_symmetry.space_group_name_H-M   'P 1'
#
loop_
_entity.id
_entity.type
_entity.pdbx_description
1 polymer ?
#
loop_
_entity_poly.entity_id
_entity_poly.type
_entity_poly.pdbx_seq_one_letter_code
_entity_poly.pdbx_strand_id
1 'polypeptide(L)'
;MARYMLLIHGEEASWETVGDAERAQAYEEYGKLLARMQEHGHLIGGDELQASTAAKLVRVREGVTDVVDGPFTETKEQLGGYFLVDCDIDAALA
;
A
#
# COMPACT_ATOMS: atom_id res chain seq x y z
N MET A 1 6.61 21.93 1.60
CA MET A 1 6.01 20.86 0.81
C MET A 1 5.15 19.96 1.69
N ALA A 2 4.13 19.39 1.13
CA ALA A 2 3.21 18.55 1.89
C ALA A 2 3.57 17.07 1.74
N ARG A 3 3.14 16.27 2.71
CA ARG A 3 3.29 14.83 2.64
C ARG A 3 2.04 14.20 2.06
N TYR A 4 2.24 13.23 1.20
CA TYR A 4 1.16 12.46 0.59
C TYR A 4 1.42 10.99 0.76
N MET A 5 0.36 10.23 0.90
CA MET A 5 0.43 8.78 0.91
C MET A 5 -0.20 8.27 -0.39
N LEU A 6 0.61 7.57 -1.19
CA LEU A 6 0.15 6.94 -2.43
C LEU A 6 -0.29 5.53 -2.09
N LEU A 7 -1.60 5.30 -2.14
CA LEU A 7 -2.18 4.01 -1.76
C LEU A 7 -2.26 3.09 -2.98
N ILE A 8 -1.80 1.86 -2.81
CA ILE A 8 -1.81 0.84 -3.86
C ILE A 8 -2.92 -0.14 -3.54
N HIS A 9 -3.98 -0.13 -4.36
CA HIS A 9 -5.09 -1.06 -4.25
C HIS A 9 -5.03 -2.09 -5.36
N GLY A 10 -5.41 -3.32 -5.06
CA GLY A 10 -5.45 -4.39 -6.04
C GLY A 10 -6.32 -5.55 -5.57
N GLU A 11 -6.63 -6.43 -6.50
CA GLU A 11 -7.40 -7.63 -6.22
C GLU A 11 -6.46 -8.71 -5.67
N GLU A 12 -6.55 -9.00 -4.37
CA GLU A 12 -5.68 -9.97 -3.69
C GLU A 12 -5.78 -11.36 -4.31
N ALA A 13 -6.99 -11.80 -4.67
CA ALA A 13 -7.18 -13.11 -5.27
C ALA A 13 -6.41 -13.26 -6.58
N SER A 14 -6.39 -12.22 -7.41
CA SER A 14 -5.60 -12.21 -8.65
C SER A 14 -4.10 -12.24 -8.37
N TRP A 15 -3.66 -11.49 -7.35
CA TRP A 15 -2.25 -11.46 -6.96
C TRP A 15 -1.77 -12.81 -6.45
N GLU A 16 -2.59 -13.48 -5.65
CA GLU A 16 -2.26 -14.80 -5.10
C GLU A 16 -2.14 -15.88 -6.17
N THR A 17 -2.88 -15.74 -7.28
CA THR A 17 -2.89 -16.71 -8.37
C THR A 17 -1.97 -16.34 -9.53
N VAL A 18 -1.33 -15.17 -9.49
CA VAL A 18 -0.43 -14.72 -10.55
C VAL A 18 0.82 -15.60 -10.59
N GLY A 19 1.36 -15.83 -11.79
CA GLY A 19 2.57 -16.63 -11.96
C GLY A 19 3.82 -15.94 -11.42
N ASP A 20 4.85 -16.72 -11.11
CA ASP A 20 6.09 -16.21 -10.55
C ASP A 20 6.76 -15.17 -11.45
N ALA A 21 6.74 -15.39 -12.78
CA ALA A 21 7.33 -14.44 -13.73
C ALA A 21 6.59 -13.11 -13.74
N GLU A 22 5.26 -13.13 -13.70
CA GLU A 22 4.45 -11.90 -13.66
C GLU A 22 4.62 -11.15 -12.34
N ARG A 23 4.73 -11.88 -11.24
CA ARG A 23 4.98 -11.30 -9.92
C ARG A 23 6.34 -10.61 -9.88
N ALA A 24 7.38 -11.27 -10.40
CA ALA A 24 8.72 -10.71 -10.48
C ALA A 24 8.74 -9.44 -11.32
N GLN A 25 8.00 -9.42 -12.44
CA GLN A 25 7.88 -8.24 -13.29
C GLN A 25 7.19 -7.09 -12.55
N ALA A 26 6.14 -7.37 -11.79
CA ALA A 26 5.45 -6.35 -10.99
C ALA A 26 6.39 -5.73 -9.95
N TYR A 27 7.15 -6.54 -9.24
CA TYR A 27 8.15 -6.04 -8.29
C TYR A 27 9.24 -5.22 -8.97
N GLU A 28 9.66 -5.61 -10.18
CA GLU A 28 10.64 -4.85 -10.96
C GLU A 28 10.10 -3.46 -11.30
N GLU A 29 8.85 -3.36 -11.72
CA GLU A 29 8.20 -2.07 -12.03
C GLU A 29 8.08 -1.19 -10.78
N TYR A 30 7.70 -1.75 -9.63
CA TYR A 30 7.68 -1.02 -8.37
C TYR A 30 9.07 -0.57 -7.96
N GLY A 31 10.09 -1.40 -8.20
CA GLY A 31 11.48 -1.04 -7.91
C GLY A 31 11.95 0.15 -8.74
N LYS A 32 11.55 0.22 -10.01
CA LYS A 32 11.86 1.38 -10.87
C LYS A 32 11.19 2.65 -10.37
N LEU A 33 9.92 2.56 -9.97
CA LEU A 33 9.18 3.68 -9.41
C LEU A 33 9.84 4.16 -8.11
N LEU A 34 10.22 3.24 -7.24
CA LEU A 34 10.91 3.55 -5.99
C LEU A 34 12.22 4.29 -6.25
N ALA A 35 13.02 3.80 -7.21
CA ALA A 35 14.28 4.43 -7.58
C ALA A 35 14.07 5.86 -8.09
N ARG A 36 13.04 6.10 -8.90
CA ARG A 36 12.71 7.45 -9.38
C ARG A 36 12.35 8.38 -8.23
N MET A 37 11.55 7.92 -7.28
CA MET A 37 11.17 8.72 -6.12
C MET A 37 12.39 9.04 -5.24
N GLN A 38 13.30 8.09 -5.06
CA GLN A 38 14.54 8.29 -4.32
C GLN A 38 15.47 9.28 -5.03
N GLU A 39 15.60 9.17 -6.35
CA GLU A 39 16.41 10.06 -7.18
C GLU A 39 15.96 11.51 -7.06
N HIS A 40 14.65 11.74 -7.00
CA HIS A 40 14.09 13.08 -6.84
C HIS A 40 14.04 13.55 -5.38
N GLY A 41 14.43 12.71 -4.44
CA GLY A 41 14.43 13.05 -3.01
C GLY A 41 13.04 13.17 -2.38
N HIS A 42 12.02 12.61 -3.01
CA HIS A 42 10.63 12.71 -2.55
C HIS A 42 10.21 11.58 -1.60
N LEU A 43 10.88 10.44 -1.66
CA LEU A 43 10.48 9.26 -0.91
C LEU A 43 10.85 9.37 0.57
N ILE A 44 9.88 9.22 1.45
CA ILE A 44 10.08 9.10 2.90
C ILE A 44 10.08 7.63 3.31
N GLY A 45 9.18 6.83 2.77
CA GLY A 45 9.07 5.41 3.08
C GLY A 45 7.92 4.75 2.34
N GLY A 46 7.69 3.50 2.65
CA GLY A 46 6.61 2.72 2.07
C GLY A 46 6.82 1.25 2.32
N ASP A 47 5.77 0.47 2.15
CA ASP A 47 5.81 -0.97 2.37
C ASP A 47 4.72 -1.69 1.57
N GLU A 48 4.99 -2.96 1.30
CA GLU A 48 3.98 -3.91 0.89
C GLU A 48 3.29 -4.44 2.14
N LEU A 49 1.96 -4.46 2.11
CA LEU A 49 1.17 -4.97 3.24
C LEU A 49 0.90 -6.46 3.07
N GLN A 50 0.65 -7.13 4.18
CA GLN A 50 0.17 -8.50 4.16
C GLN A 50 -1.26 -8.54 3.62
N ALA A 51 -1.75 -9.74 3.27
CA ALA A 51 -3.11 -9.92 2.80
C ALA A 51 -4.13 -9.39 3.83
N SER A 52 -5.28 -8.94 3.34
CA SER A 52 -6.31 -8.33 4.19
C SER A 52 -6.82 -9.26 5.30
N THR A 53 -6.66 -10.58 5.13
CA THR A 53 -6.99 -11.57 6.16
C THR A 53 -6.14 -11.42 7.42
N ALA A 54 -4.96 -10.82 7.31
CA ALA A 54 -4.08 -10.53 8.45
C ALA A 54 -4.41 -9.19 9.13
N ALA A 55 -5.31 -8.40 8.56
CA ALA A 55 -5.67 -7.08 9.08
C ALA A 55 -6.47 -7.20 10.37
N LYS A 56 -6.34 -6.19 11.21
CA LYS A 56 -7.10 -6.09 12.46
C LYS A 56 -7.68 -4.69 12.56
N LEU A 57 -8.90 -4.60 13.06
CA LEU A 57 -9.55 -3.34 13.39
C LEU A 57 -9.47 -3.13 14.88
N VAL A 58 -8.90 -1.99 15.28
CA VAL A 58 -8.82 -1.59 16.69
C VAL A 58 -9.72 -0.38 16.89
N ARG A 59 -10.65 -0.48 17.82
CA ARG A 59 -11.53 0.61 18.23
C ARG A 59 -11.38 0.88 19.70
N VAL A 60 -11.32 2.16 20.05
CA VAL A 60 -11.33 2.60 21.45
C VAL A 60 -12.56 3.48 21.64
N ARG A 61 -13.49 3.02 22.46
CA ARG A 61 -14.72 3.75 22.78
C ARG A 61 -14.94 3.73 24.28
N GLU A 62 -15.15 4.91 24.85
CA GLU A 62 -15.40 5.07 26.29
C GLU A 62 -14.34 4.38 27.16
N GLY A 63 -13.07 4.43 26.72
CA GLY A 63 -11.95 3.81 27.41
C GLY A 63 -11.82 2.30 27.23
N VAL A 64 -12.68 1.70 26.40
CA VAL A 64 -12.63 0.26 26.11
C VAL A 64 -12.02 0.03 24.74
N THR A 65 -10.99 -0.83 24.68
CA THR A 65 -10.33 -1.23 23.45
C THR A 65 -10.95 -2.52 22.93
N ASP A 66 -11.38 -2.50 21.67
CA ASP A 66 -11.94 -3.65 20.98
C ASP A 66 -11.08 -3.96 19.75
N VAL A 67 -10.70 -5.23 19.56
CA VAL A 67 -9.89 -5.70 18.45
C VAL A 67 -10.65 -6.77 17.69
N VAL A 68 -10.84 -6.53 16.39
CA VAL A 68 -11.58 -7.45 15.51
C VAL A 68 -10.66 -7.88 14.37
N ASP A 69 -10.66 -9.18 14.07
CA ASP A 69 -9.88 -9.73 12.96
C ASP A 69 -10.54 -9.39 11.61
N GLY A 70 -9.69 -9.10 10.59
CA GLY A 70 -10.14 -8.81 9.23
C GLY A 70 -10.41 -10.05 8.40
N PRO A 71 -10.86 -9.84 7.16
CA PRO A 71 -11.01 -8.56 6.43
C PRO A 71 -12.26 -7.78 6.79
N PHE A 72 -12.23 -6.45 6.59
CA PHE A 72 -13.32 -5.53 7.00
C PHE A 72 -14.10 -4.93 5.86
N THR A 73 -13.58 -5.02 4.65
CA THR A 73 -14.25 -4.52 3.45
C THR A 73 -14.44 -5.66 2.48
N GLU A 74 -15.64 -5.81 1.97
CA GLU A 74 -15.97 -6.77 0.93
C GLU A 74 -15.77 -6.13 -0.45
N THR A 75 -14.66 -5.42 -0.63
CA THR A 75 -14.33 -4.81 -1.91
C THR A 75 -13.49 -5.77 -2.74
N LYS A 76 -13.63 -5.66 -4.04
CA LYS A 76 -12.86 -6.45 -4.99
C LYS A 76 -11.37 -6.09 -4.94
N GLU A 77 -11.07 -4.82 -4.68
CA GLU A 77 -9.72 -4.32 -4.54
C GLU A 77 -9.43 -4.00 -3.08
N GLN A 78 -8.33 -4.50 -2.57
CA GLN A 78 -7.87 -4.27 -1.21
C GLN A 78 -6.60 -3.44 -1.21
N LEU A 79 -6.32 -2.75 -0.11
CA LEU A 79 -5.09 -2.02 0.07
C LEU A 79 -3.92 -3.01 0.18
N GLY A 80 -2.98 -2.95 -0.76
CA GLY A 80 -1.84 -3.86 -0.82
C GLY A 80 -0.53 -3.23 -0.42
N GLY A 81 -0.43 -1.91 -0.42
CA GLY A 81 0.80 -1.22 -0.09
C GLY A 81 0.66 0.28 -0.15
N TYR A 82 1.75 0.97 0.15
CA TYR A 82 1.76 2.43 0.11
C TYR A 82 3.17 2.97 -0.10
N PHE A 83 3.23 4.20 -0.61
CA PHE A 83 4.43 5.04 -0.58
C PHE A 83 4.10 6.33 0.15
N LEU A 84 5.00 6.76 1.03
CA LEU A 84 4.90 8.06 1.70
C LEU A 84 5.89 9.01 1.05
N VAL A 85 5.41 10.12 0.52
CA VAL A 85 6.22 11.10 -0.20
C VAL A 85 6.06 12.49 0.40
N ASP A 86 7.12 13.30 0.28
CA ASP A 86 7.12 14.70 0.66
C ASP A 86 7.47 15.53 -0.58
N CYS A 87 6.46 16.10 -1.21
CA CYS A 87 6.62 16.86 -2.45
C CYS A 87 5.34 17.63 -2.76
N ASP A 88 5.35 18.39 -3.85
CA ASP A 88 4.13 19.04 -4.35
C ASP A 88 3.20 17.99 -4.96
N ILE A 89 1.90 18.27 -4.95
CA ILE A 89 0.90 17.34 -5.46
C ILE A 89 1.15 16.99 -6.94
N ASP A 90 1.59 17.95 -7.73
CA ASP A 90 1.89 17.70 -9.14
C ASP A 90 3.03 16.71 -9.32
N ALA A 91 4.07 16.80 -8.47
CA ALA A 91 5.17 15.85 -8.47
C ALA A 91 4.72 14.46 -8.02
N ALA A 92 3.82 14.37 -7.04
CA ALA A 92 3.31 13.10 -6.56
C ALA A 92 2.46 12.37 -7.61
N LEU A 93 1.81 13.13 -8.51
CA LEU A 93 0.96 12.59 -9.58
C LEU A 93 1.72 12.28 -10.87
N ALA A 94 2.96 12.64 -10.94
CA ALA A 94 3.77 12.46 -12.16
C ALA A 94 4.21 11.01 -12.40
#